data_0fcd9e9aead180b5f21694832513ce73
#
_entry.id   0fcd9e9aead180b5f21694832513ce73
#
_cell.length_a   1.000
_cell.length_b   1.000
_cell.length_c   1.000
_cell.angle_alpha   90.00
_cell.angle_beta   90.00
_cell.angle_gamma   90.00
#
_symmetry.space_group_name_H-M   'P 1'
#
loop_
_entity.id
_entity.type
_entity.pdbx_description
1 polymer ?
#
loop_
_entity_poly.entity_id
_entity_poly.type
_entity_poly.pdbx_seq_one_letter_code
_entity_poly.pdbx_strand_id
1 'polypeptide(L)'
;MQAMRYDITLPTDYDMTNIRDRVSKTGHLMDGFTDLLFKLFLISEKQKGELYNSYSPLYVWKNSDGMSRFIFDGYFDNILASFGWQHIEIGVTSTIELGDNFIQSKFVTEVAQDILPTYTLKNFEIQEKLTDNETG
;
A
#
# COMPACT_ATOMS: atom_id res chain seq x y z
N MET A 1 3.38 8.48 12.90
CA MET A 1 3.13 7.23 12.17
C MET A 1 3.81 7.27 10.81
N GLN A 2 4.17 6.14 10.26
CA GLN A 2 4.82 6.02 8.96
C GLN A 2 4.00 5.12 8.04
N ALA A 3 3.98 5.47 6.76
CA ALA A 3 3.46 4.61 5.70
C ALA A 3 4.65 4.02 4.93
N MET A 4 4.49 2.77 4.51
CA MET A 4 5.51 2.05 3.76
C MET A 4 4.84 1.29 2.63
N ARG A 5 5.38 1.37 1.42
CA ARG A 5 4.89 0.57 0.29
C ARG A 5 6.03 0.18 -0.63
N TYR A 6 5.79 -0.85 -1.38
CA TYR A 6 6.60 -1.22 -2.53
C TYR A 6 5.68 -1.72 -3.64
N ASP A 7 6.02 -1.34 -4.87
CA ASP A 7 5.19 -1.65 -6.04
C ASP A 7 5.85 -2.75 -6.85
N ILE A 8 5.20 -3.90 -6.92
CA ILE A 8 5.68 -5.04 -7.68
C ILE A 8 4.93 -5.07 -9.01
N THR A 9 5.60 -4.69 -10.09
CA THR A 9 5.05 -4.76 -11.44
C THR A 9 5.28 -6.16 -12.00
N LEU A 10 4.23 -6.76 -12.52
CA LEU A 10 4.24 -8.11 -13.04
C LEU A 10 4.03 -8.11 -14.55
N PRO A 11 4.50 -9.15 -15.28
CA PRO A 11 4.29 -9.24 -16.72
C PRO A 11 2.79 -9.17 -17.09
N THR A 12 2.50 -8.68 -18.29
CA THR A 12 1.12 -8.52 -18.75
C THR A 12 0.38 -9.85 -18.91
N ASP A 13 1.11 -10.92 -19.09
CA ASP A 13 0.59 -12.30 -19.20
C ASP A 13 0.70 -13.09 -17.89
N TYR A 14 1.12 -12.43 -16.81
CA TYR A 14 1.23 -13.07 -15.50
C TYR A 14 -0.15 -13.54 -15.01
N ASP A 15 -0.20 -14.75 -14.47
CA ASP A 15 -1.43 -15.28 -13.87
C ASP A 15 -1.65 -14.65 -12.48
N MET A 16 -2.49 -13.64 -12.42
CA MET A 16 -2.79 -12.90 -11.18
C MET A 16 -3.52 -13.75 -10.14
N THR A 17 -4.00 -14.94 -10.49
CA THR A 17 -4.51 -15.89 -9.49
C THR A 17 -3.45 -16.21 -8.44
N ASN A 18 -2.18 -16.27 -8.83
CA ASN A 18 -1.07 -16.50 -7.89
C ASN A 18 -1.00 -15.43 -6.81
N ILE A 19 -1.24 -14.17 -7.17
CA ILE A 19 -1.25 -13.06 -6.21
C ILE A 19 -2.48 -13.16 -5.30
N ARG A 20 -3.66 -13.38 -5.87
CA ARG A 20 -4.89 -13.53 -5.07
C ARG A 20 -4.78 -14.70 -4.09
N ASP A 21 -4.24 -15.83 -4.54
CA ASP A 21 -4.01 -16.99 -3.67
C ASP A 21 -3.04 -16.68 -2.55
N ARG A 22 -1.96 -15.97 -2.87
CA ARG A 22 -0.97 -15.54 -1.86
C ARG A 22 -1.64 -14.68 -0.78
N VAL A 23 -2.41 -13.66 -1.16
CA VAL A 23 -3.11 -12.79 -0.23
C VAL A 23 -4.12 -13.59 0.59
N SER A 24 -4.87 -14.47 -0.03
CA SER A 24 -5.86 -15.31 0.65
C SER A 24 -5.23 -16.24 1.68
N LYS A 25 -4.07 -16.84 1.36
CA LYS A 25 -3.42 -17.83 2.23
C LYS A 25 -2.53 -17.21 3.29
N THR A 26 -1.87 -16.10 2.98
CA THR A 26 -0.81 -15.55 3.84
C THR A 26 -1.10 -14.15 4.38
N GLY A 27 -2.09 -13.45 3.84
CA GLY A 27 -2.40 -12.08 4.25
C GLY A 27 -2.68 -11.93 5.74
N HIS A 28 -3.41 -12.89 6.32
CA HIS A 28 -3.76 -12.89 7.74
C HIS A 28 -2.55 -13.09 8.68
N LEU A 29 -1.41 -13.58 8.17
CA LEU A 29 -0.23 -13.81 9.00
C LEU A 29 0.37 -12.53 9.57
N MET A 30 0.04 -11.38 8.97
CA MET A 30 0.43 -10.07 9.50
C MET A 30 -0.55 -9.49 10.51
N ASP A 31 -1.69 -10.13 10.73
CA ASP A 31 -2.67 -9.67 11.71
C ASP A 31 -2.04 -9.66 13.10
N GLY A 32 -2.15 -8.54 13.80
CA GLY A 32 -1.56 -8.38 15.12
C GLY A 32 -0.05 -8.21 15.15
N PHE A 33 0.61 -8.01 14.00
CA PHE A 33 2.05 -7.70 14.00
C PHE A 33 2.31 -6.43 14.80
N THR A 34 3.35 -6.48 15.64
CA THR A 34 3.68 -5.38 16.56
C THR A 34 3.85 -4.05 15.81
N ASP A 35 3.19 -3.00 16.31
CA ASP A 35 3.21 -1.63 15.77
C ASP A 35 2.53 -1.47 14.40
N LEU A 36 1.96 -2.50 13.82
CA LEU A 36 1.21 -2.38 12.57
C LEU A 36 -0.21 -1.87 12.86
N LEU A 37 -0.58 -0.72 12.27
CA LEU A 37 -1.95 -0.23 12.37
C LEU A 37 -2.85 -0.97 11.40
N PHE A 38 -2.46 -1.04 10.13
CA PHE A 38 -3.13 -1.84 9.11
C PHE A 38 -2.21 -2.10 7.92
N LYS A 39 -2.59 -3.09 7.11
CA LYS A 39 -1.97 -3.41 5.84
C LYS A 39 -3.04 -3.51 4.77
N LEU A 40 -2.79 -2.94 3.61
CA LEU A 40 -3.63 -3.06 2.43
C LEU A 40 -2.92 -3.89 1.36
N PHE A 41 -3.68 -4.77 0.70
CA PHE A 41 -3.18 -5.61 -0.38
C PHE A 41 -3.69 -5.05 -1.70
N LEU A 42 -3.01 -4.04 -2.25
CA LEU A 42 -3.44 -3.36 -3.47
C LEU A 42 -3.06 -4.19 -4.68
N ILE A 43 -4.05 -4.53 -5.50
CA ILE A 43 -3.86 -5.36 -6.67
C ILE A 43 -4.47 -4.65 -7.88
N SER A 44 -3.67 -4.50 -8.96
CA SER A 44 -4.15 -4.06 -10.27
C SER A 44 -4.03 -5.20 -11.24
N GLU A 45 -5.09 -5.45 -12.04
CA GLU A 45 -5.13 -6.54 -12.98
C GLU A 45 -5.51 -6.04 -14.38
N LYS A 46 -4.64 -6.28 -15.35
CA LYS A 46 -4.88 -5.87 -16.74
C LYS A 46 -6.16 -6.47 -17.31
N GLN A 47 -6.46 -7.72 -16.97
CA GLN A 47 -7.68 -8.40 -17.41
C GLN A 47 -8.97 -7.78 -16.86
N LYS A 48 -8.87 -6.95 -15.81
CA LYS A 48 -10.00 -6.25 -15.19
C LYS A 48 -10.08 -4.77 -15.58
N GLY A 49 -9.40 -4.39 -16.67
CA GLY A 49 -9.45 -3.03 -17.20
C GLY A 49 -8.36 -2.09 -16.75
N GLU A 50 -7.42 -2.57 -15.95
CA GLU A 50 -6.27 -1.78 -15.54
C GLU A 50 -5.17 -1.75 -16.61
N LEU A 51 -4.24 -0.80 -16.51
CA LEU A 51 -3.17 -0.63 -17.49
C LEU A 51 -2.11 -1.73 -17.42
N TYR A 52 -1.91 -2.32 -16.26
CA TYR A 52 -0.87 -3.32 -16.01
C TYR A 52 -1.26 -4.21 -14.83
N ASN A 53 -0.52 -5.31 -14.70
CA ASN A 53 -0.60 -6.17 -13.53
C ASN A 53 0.38 -5.68 -12.46
N SER A 54 -0.10 -5.50 -11.24
CA SER A 54 0.77 -5.14 -10.13
C SER A 54 0.23 -5.62 -8.78
N TYR A 55 1.15 -5.73 -7.83
CA TYR A 55 0.85 -6.01 -6.45
C TYR A 55 1.61 -5.01 -5.58
N SER A 56 0.88 -4.20 -4.82
CA SER A 56 1.45 -3.09 -4.05
C SER A 56 0.98 -3.15 -2.60
N PRO A 57 1.67 -3.89 -1.74
CA PRO A 57 1.37 -3.89 -0.32
C PRO A 57 1.63 -2.51 0.29
N LEU A 58 0.65 -2.00 1.02
CA LEU A 58 0.75 -0.73 1.75
C LEU A 58 0.59 -0.99 3.24
N TYR A 59 1.55 -0.52 4.02
CA TYR A 59 1.57 -0.70 5.47
C TYR A 59 1.50 0.66 6.14
N VAL A 60 0.71 0.77 7.20
CA VAL A 60 0.76 1.93 8.08
C VAL A 60 1.17 1.48 9.47
N TRP A 61 2.27 2.06 9.97
CA TRP A 61 2.90 1.69 11.22
C TRP A 61 2.63 2.73 12.30
N LYS A 62 2.24 2.27 13.48
CA LYS A 62 2.09 3.12 14.66
C LYS A 62 3.45 3.61 15.17
N ASN A 63 4.48 2.78 15.01
CA ASN A 63 5.84 3.03 15.47
C ASN A 63 6.84 2.49 14.47
N SER A 64 7.90 3.24 14.22
CA SER A 64 8.98 2.85 13.30
C SER A 64 9.75 1.61 13.74
N ASP A 65 9.76 1.28 15.03
CA ASP A 65 10.43 0.06 15.52
C ASP A 65 9.82 -1.21 14.91
N GLY A 66 8.49 -1.27 14.80
CA GLY A 66 7.82 -2.39 14.14
C GLY A 66 8.12 -2.47 12.65
N MET A 67 8.17 -1.33 11.98
CA MET A 67 8.56 -1.26 10.57
C MET A 67 10.00 -1.77 10.38
N SER A 68 10.94 -1.35 11.21
CA SER A 68 12.33 -1.81 11.14
C SER A 68 12.43 -3.30 11.38
N ARG A 69 11.68 -3.82 12.33
CA ARG A 69 11.63 -5.28 12.58
C ARG A 69 11.13 -6.03 11.37
N PHE A 70 10.06 -5.55 10.74
CA PHE A 70 9.52 -6.17 9.54
C PHE A 70 10.57 -6.23 8.42
N ILE A 71 11.28 -5.13 8.19
CA ILE A 71 12.24 -5.04 7.09
C ILE A 71 13.49 -5.88 7.37
N PHE A 72 14.03 -5.85 8.60
CA PHE A 72 15.39 -6.35 8.89
C PHE A 72 15.43 -7.66 9.67
N ASP A 73 14.33 -8.16 10.19
CA ASP A 73 14.31 -9.40 10.99
C ASP A 73 13.81 -10.62 10.19
N GLY A 74 13.89 -10.58 8.85
CA GLY A 74 13.61 -11.73 8.00
C GLY A 74 12.22 -11.77 7.37
N TYR A 75 11.29 -10.96 7.83
CA TYR A 75 9.92 -10.98 7.27
C TYR A 75 9.87 -10.49 5.84
N PHE A 76 10.62 -9.43 5.52
CA PHE A 76 10.72 -8.90 4.17
C PHE A 76 11.49 -9.81 3.22
N ASP A 77 12.33 -10.69 3.74
CA ASP A 77 13.10 -11.66 2.95
C ASP A 77 12.17 -12.57 2.12
N ASN A 78 10.96 -12.82 2.59
CA ASN A 78 9.97 -13.59 1.83
C ASN A 78 9.55 -12.87 0.54
N ILE A 79 9.47 -11.55 0.57
CA ILE A 79 9.19 -10.73 -0.62
C ILE A 79 10.38 -10.78 -1.57
N LEU A 80 11.60 -10.65 -1.06
CA LEU A 80 12.82 -10.74 -1.86
C LEU A 80 12.94 -12.10 -2.55
N ALA A 81 12.62 -13.17 -1.84
CA ALA A 81 12.68 -14.52 -2.39
C ALA A 81 11.62 -14.73 -3.49
N SER A 82 10.42 -14.18 -3.32
CA SER A 82 9.30 -14.38 -4.25
C SER A 82 9.36 -13.47 -5.47
N PHE A 83 9.82 -12.24 -5.31
CA PHE A 83 9.70 -11.18 -6.34
C PHE A 83 11.02 -10.49 -6.67
N GLY A 84 12.10 -10.80 -5.97
CA GLY A 84 13.38 -10.13 -6.15
C GLY A 84 13.46 -8.81 -5.38
N TRP A 85 14.51 -8.05 -5.68
CA TRP A 85 14.79 -6.78 -5.02
C TRP A 85 13.67 -5.76 -5.25
N GLN A 86 13.28 -5.06 -4.19
CA GLN A 86 12.21 -4.05 -4.25
C GLN A 86 12.71 -2.72 -3.70
N HIS A 87 12.21 -1.64 -4.28
CA HIS A 87 12.38 -0.29 -3.75
C HIS A 87 11.26 -0.02 -2.74
N ILE A 88 11.63 0.23 -1.49
CA ILE A 88 10.67 0.53 -0.42
C ILE A 88 10.53 2.06 -0.33
N GLU A 89 9.31 2.55 -0.49
CA GLU A 89 8.96 3.94 -0.24
C GLU A 89 8.42 4.08 1.17
N ILE A 90 8.94 5.05 1.90
CA ILE A 90 8.55 5.33 3.28
C ILE A 90 8.21 6.81 3.39
N GLY A 91 7.08 7.10 4.02
CA GLY A 91 6.65 8.47 4.27
C GLY A 91 6.06 8.64 5.65
N VAL A 92 5.98 9.89 6.10
CA VAL A 92 5.28 10.25 7.33
C VAL A 92 3.83 10.50 6.99
N THR A 93 2.92 9.95 7.80
CA THR A 93 1.48 10.19 7.64
C THR A 93 1.10 11.55 8.26
N SER A 94 0.21 12.28 7.60
CA SER A 94 -0.33 13.51 8.18
C SER A 94 -1.66 13.27 8.88
N THR A 95 -2.58 12.58 8.24
CA THR A 95 -3.91 12.29 8.80
C THR A 95 -4.35 10.89 8.43
N ILE A 96 -4.91 10.17 9.40
CA ILE A 96 -5.50 8.85 9.19
C ILE A 96 -6.86 8.85 9.84
N GLU A 97 -7.90 8.62 9.02
CA GLU A 97 -9.28 8.48 9.49
C GLU A 97 -9.83 7.16 8.98
N LEU A 98 -10.11 6.24 9.89
CA LEU A 98 -10.67 4.93 9.56
C LEU A 98 -12.15 4.91 9.92
N GLY A 99 -13.01 4.70 8.91
CA GLY A 99 -14.44 4.52 9.13
C GLY A 99 -14.76 3.16 9.74
N ASP A 100 -15.98 3.02 10.27
CA ASP A 100 -16.43 1.77 10.90
C ASP A 100 -16.40 0.57 9.94
N ASN A 101 -16.55 0.83 8.65
CA ASN A 101 -16.59 -0.20 7.61
C ASN A 101 -15.26 -0.36 6.87
N PHE A 102 -14.17 0.16 7.41
CA PHE A 102 -12.86 0.15 6.73
C PHE A 102 -12.46 -1.26 6.28
N ILE A 103 -12.61 -2.26 7.12
CA ILE A 103 -12.22 -3.64 6.79
C ILE A 103 -13.05 -4.27 5.68
N GLN A 104 -14.19 -3.69 5.33
CA GLN A 104 -15.06 -4.14 4.23
C GLN A 104 -14.74 -3.44 2.91
N SER A 105 -13.80 -2.51 2.90
CA SER A 105 -13.41 -1.78 1.69
C SER A 105 -12.80 -2.71 0.66
N LYS A 106 -13.21 -2.54 -0.61
CA LYS A 106 -12.78 -3.37 -1.73
C LYS A 106 -11.91 -2.61 -2.72
N PHE A 107 -11.93 -1.29 -2.68
CA PHE A 107 -11.24 -0.44 -3.63
C PHE A 107 -10.51 0.69 -2.92
N VAL A 108 -9.42 1.15 -3.55
CA VAL A 108 -8.64 2.30 -3.10
C VAL A 108 -8.52 3.28 -4.25
N THR A 109 -8.76 4.55 -3.95
CA THR A 109 -8.42 5.64 -4.86
C THR A 109 -7.15 6.30 -4.36
N GLU A 110 -6.16 6.45 -5.24
CA GLU A 110 -4.90 7.10 -4.92
C GLU A 110 -4.79 8.40 -5.70
N VAL A 111 -4.46 9.49 -4.99
CA VAL A 111 -4.15 10.79 -5.59
C VAL A 111 -2.74 11.17 -5.18
N ALA A 112 -1.89 11.42 -6.16
CA ALA A 112 -0.51 11.84 -5.93
C ALA A 112 -0.32 13.28 -6.41
N GLN A 113 0.38 14.08 -5.62
CA GLN A 113 0.69 15.45 -5.94
C GLN A 113 2.11 15.79 -5.50
N ASP A 114 2.91 16.34 -6.42
CA ASP A 114 4.21 16.86 -6.08
C ASP A 114 4.08 18.17 -5.31
N ILE A 115 4.94 18.36 -4.32
CA ILE A 115 5.07 19.63 -3.63
C ILE A 115 6.14 20.43 -4.36
N LEU A 116 5.71 21.43 -5.12
CA LEU A 116 6.62 22.28 -5.86
C LEU A 116 7.35 23.27 -4.95
N PRO A 117 8.55 23.75 -5.34
CA PRO A 117 9.24 24.78 -4.57
C PRO A 117 8.37 26.00 -4.30
N THR A 118 8.35 26.44 -3.05
CA THR A 118 7.53 27.58 -2.62
C THR A 118 8.20 28.26 -1.42
N TYR A 119 7.74 29.46 -1.08
CA TYR A 119 8.23 30.20 0.09
C TYR A 119 7.55 29.79 1.40
N THR A 120 6.41 29.09 1.35
CA THR A 120 5.71 28.63 2.54
C THR A 120 4.86 27.42 2.25
N LEU A 121 4.80 26.49 3.19
CA LEU A 121 3.92 25.32 3.16
C LEU A 121 2.84 25.38 4.24
N LYS A 122 2.75 26.48 4.96
CA LYS A 122 1.88 26.60 6.14
C LYS A 122 0.41 26.27 5.85
N ASN A 123 -0.09 26.65 4.68
CA ASN A 123 -1.48 26.43 4.27
C ASN A 123 -1.58 25.50 3.06
N PHE A 124 -0.55 24.67 2.85
CA PHE A 124 -0.56 23.72 1.74
C PHE A 124 -1.63 22.65 1.96
N GLU A 125 -2.44 22.40 0.95
CA GLU A 125 -3.44 21.33 0.95
C GLU A 125 -3.34 20.55 -0.34
N ILE A 126 -3.52 19.22 -0.24
CA ILE A 126 -3.66 18.37 -1.42
C ILE A 126 -5.07 18.59 -1.96
N GLN A 127 -5.17 19.00 -3.23
CA GLN A 127 -6.46 19.19 -3.89
C GLN A 127 -7.01 17.84 -4.34
N GLU A 128 -8.00 17.34 -3.60
CA GLU A 128 -8.74 16.17 -3.99
C GLU A 128 -9.87 16.56 -4.94
N LYS A 129 -9.89 15.99 -6.13
CA LYS A 129 -10.99 16.14 -7.08
C LYS A 129 -11.68 14.79 -7.23
N LEU A 130 -12.27 14.31 -6.13
CA LEU A 130 -13.14 13.15 -6.16
C LEU A 130 -14.54 13.61 -6.57
N THR A 131 -15.06 13.04 -7.65
CA THR A 131 -16.47 13.23 -8.02
C THR A 131 -17.32 12.17 -7.34
N ASP A 132 -18.62 12.45 -7.15
CA ASP A 132 -19.55 11.50 -6.51
C ASP A 132 -19.59 10.13 -7.21
N ASN A 133 -19.18 10.06 -8.46
CA ASN A 133 -19.13 8.81 -9.23
C ASN A 133 -17.87 7.96 -8.92
N GLU A 134 -16.89 8.52 -8.24
CA GLU A 134 -15.64 7.83 -7.91
C GLU A 134 -15.65 7.24 -6.50
N THR A 135 -16.64 7.59 -5.70
CA THR A 135 -16.81 7.12 -4.33
C THR A 135 -17.68 5.87 -4.21
N GLY A 136 -18.09 5.35 -5.34
CA GLY A 136 -18.91 4.14 -5.41
C GLY A 136 -18.13 2.84 -5.25
#